data_7cbccc071f6429ca39f9baac5e768b44
#
_entry.id   7cbccc071f6429ca39f9baac5e768b44
#
_cell.length_a   1.000
_cell.length_b   1.000
_cell.length_c   1.000
_cell.angle_alpha   90.00
_cell.angle_beta   90.00
_cell.angle_gamma   90.00
#
_symmetry.space_group_name_H-M   'P 1'
#
loop_
_entity.id
_entity.type
_entity.pdbx_description
1 polymer ?
#
loop_
_entity_poly.entity_id
_entity_poly.type
_entity_poly.pdbx_seq_one_letter_code
_entity_poly.pdbx_strand_id
1 'polypeptide(L)'
;MRWDRFVLSCPTATFFHRAGWQQIMAKVFRHDTHFLYSETDGQIDGVLPLAHVKSMLFGNALVSLPFAVYGGVAATDEAAAMALEAEAQRIAQRLGVDHLELRHVAARHDDWPKQDLYVTFRKAILPEEEANMLAIPRKQRAMVRKGIKNGLRSDIDPGVD
;
A
#
# COMPACT_ATOMS: atom_id res chain seq x y z
N MET A 1 17.15 5.20 4.61
CA MET A 1 17.36 3.82 4.15
C MET A 1 17.35 3.77 2.63
N ARG A 2 18.07 2.83 1.99
CA ARG A 2 18.08 2.66 0.50
C ARG A 2 16.67 2.40 -0.04
N TRP A 3 15.91 1.55 0.64
CA TRP A 3 14.51 1.23 0.33
C TRP A 3 13.62 2.48 0.20
N ASP A 4 13.56 3.34 1.22
CA ASP A 4 12.71 4.53 1.21
C ASP A 4 13.14 5.57 0.19
N ARG A 5 14.43 5.64 -0.15
CA ARG A 5 14.92 6.49 -1.23
C ARG A 5 14.34 6.05 -2.56
N PHE A 6 14.36 4.73 -2.83
CA PHE A 6 13.72 4.15 -4.02
C PHE A 6 12.21 4.45 -4.03
N VAL A 7 11.50 4.14 -2.93
CA VAL A 7 10.04 4.37 -2.83
C VAL A 7 9.66 5.82 -3.13
N LEU A 8 10.44 6.78 -2.68
CA LEU A 8 10.18 8.21 -2.92
C LEU A 8 10.40 8.64 -4.36
N SER A 9 11.27 7.96 -5.10
CA SER A 9 11.58 8.28 -6.51
C SER A 9 10.80 7.45 -7.53
N CYS A 10 10.20 6.32 -7.12
CA CYS A 10 9.50 5.41 -8.00
C CYS A 10 8.05 5.86 -8.24
N PRO A 11 7.64 6.17 -9.50
CA PRO A 11 6.30 6.68 -9.79
C PRO A 11 5.17 5.67 -9.49
N THR A 12 5.48 4.37 -9.51
CA THR A 12 4.52 3.30 -9.23
C THR A 12 4.41 2.97 -7.74
N ALA A 13 5.32 3.49 -6.91
CA ALA A 13 5.27 3.32 -5.47
C ALA A 13 4.23 4.24 -4.81
N THR A 14 3.76 3.85 -3.65
CA THR A 14 2.82 4.61 -2.83
C THR A 14 3.35 4.74 -1.40
N PHE A 15 2.68 5.53 -0.57
CA PHE A 15 2.95 5.59 0.87
C PHE A 15 3.02 4.21 1.53
N PHE A 16 2.23 3.27 1.07
CA PHE A 16 2.19 1.90 1.61
C PHE A 16 3.44 1.07 1.32
N HIS A 17 4.32 1.51 0.42
CA HIS A 17 5.60 0.85 0.16
C HIS A 17 6.73 1.31 1.11
N ARG A 18 6.47 2.28 2.01
CA ARG A 18 7.49 2.77 2.95
C ARG A 18 7.95 1.67 3.92
N ALA A 19 9.26 1.65 4.22
CA ALA A 19 9.86 0.62 5.09
C ALA A 19 9.25 0.56 6.51
N GLY A 20 8.72 1.67 7.00
CA GLY A 20 8.07 1.73 8.31
C GLY A 20 6.90 0.75 8.48
N TRP A 21 6.24 0.38 7.40
CA TRP A 21 5.17 -0.61 7.43
C TRP A 21 5.63 -2.00 7.88
N GLN A 22 6.89 -2.36 7.62
CA GLN A 22 7.45 -3.63 8.11
C GLN A 22 7.37 -3.72 9.63
N GLN A 23 7.72 -2.63 10.32
CA GLN A 23 7.66 -2.59 11.78
C GLN A 23 6.23 -2.65 12.29
N ILE A 24 5.29 -1.99 11.61
CA ILE A 24 3.87 -2.03 11.96
C ILE A 24 3.34 -3.46 11.82
N MET A 25 3.61 -4.13 10.69
CA MET A 25 3.21 -5.52 10.49
C MET A 25 3.79 -6.46 11.55
N ALA A 26 5.08 -6.33 11.85
CA ALA A 26 5.76 -7.21 12.80
C ALA A 26 5.39 -6.92 14.26
N LYS A 27 5.39 -5.64 14.68
CA LYS A 27 5.24 -5.27 16.10
C LYS A 27 3.76 -5.16 16.53
N VAL A 28 2.91 -4.58 15.69
CA VAL A 28 1.49 -4.34 16.02
C VAL A 28 0.64 -5.55 15.68
N PHE A 29 0.77 -6.05 14.45
CA PHE A 29 -0.06 -7.16 13.97
C PHE A 29 0.57 -8.53 14.18
N ARG A 30 1.85 -8.60 14.55
CA ARG A 30 2.60 -9.85 14.81
C ARG A 30 2.62 -10.80 13.61
N HIS A 31 2.67 -10.23 12.41
CA HIS A 31 2.82 -10.98 11.18
C HIS A 31 4.29 -11.09 10.78
N ASP A 32 4.70 -12.26 10.29
CA ASP A 32 6.00 -12.43 9.65
C ASP A 32 6.04 -11.63 8.34
N THR A 33 7.15 -10.94 8.10
CA THR A 33 7.26 -10.03 6.95
C THR A 33 8.36 -10.47 5.99
N HIS A 34 8.10 -10.33 4.70
CA HIS A 34 9.03 -10.60 3.60
C HIS A 34 9.06 -9.36 2.68
N PHE A 35 9.88 -8.37 3.05
CA PHE A 35 10.05 -7.16 2.25
C PHE A 35 11.13 -7.42 1.21
N LEU A 36 10.71 -7.67 -0.03
CA LEU A 36 11.57 -8.02 -1.15
C LEU A 36 12.00 -6.76 -1.90
N TYR A 37 13.23 -6.78 -2.40
CA TYR A 37 13.71 -5.79 -3.35
C TYR A 37 14.49 -6.46 -4.49
N SER A 38 14.42 -5.86 -5.66
CA SER A 38 15.28 -6.14 -6.80
C SER A 38 16.37 -5.09 -6.86
N GLU A 39 17.57 -5.49 -7.30
CA GLU A 39 18.73 -4.62 -7.35
C GLU A 39 19.56 -4.93 -8.60
N THR A 40 19.88 -3.89 -9.37
CA THR A 40 20.80 -3.95 -10.51
C THR A 40 21.92 -2.92 -10.30
N ASP A 41 23.16 -3.32 -10.51
CA ASP A 41 24.36 -2.47 -10.34
C ASP A 41 24.41 -1.68 -9.01
N GLY A 42 24.00 -2.33 -7.92
CA GLY A 42 23.99 -1.73 -6.59
C GLY A 42 22.86 -0.73 -6.33
N GLN A 43 21.91 -0.58 -7.26
CA GLN A 43 20.73 0.27 -7.12
C GLN A 43 19.45 -0.57 -7.01
N ILE A 44 18.58 -0.22 -6.08
CA ILE A 44 17.25 -0.83 -5.99
C ILE A 44 16.43 -0.34 -7.17
N ASP A 45 15.86 -1.28 -7.93
CA ASP A 45 15.02 -1.05 -9.10
C ASP A 45 13.59 -1.58 -8.92
N GLY A 46 13.32 -2.29 -7.82
CA GLY A 46 11.98 -2.74 -7.47
C GLY A 46 11.83 -3.10 -6.00
N VAL A 47 10.60 -3.00 -5.49
CA VAL A 47 10.23 -3.39 -4.12
C VAL A 47 8.87 -4.07 -4.09
N LEU A 48 8.71 -5.02 -3.15
CA LEU A 48 7.45 -5.70 -2.88
C LEU A 48 7.35 -6.01 -1.38
N PRO A 49 6.51 -5.28 -0.62
CA PRO A 49 6.28 -5.55 0.80
C PRO A 49 5.27 -6.68 0.97
N LEU A 50 5.67 -7.80 1.56
CA LEU A 50 4.82 -8.94 1.84
C LEU A 50 4.72 -9.20 3.34
N ALA A 51 3.56 -9.66 3.78
CA ALA A 51 3.36 -10.19 5.12
C ALA A 51 2.61 -11.54 5.06
N HIS A 52 3.04 -12.47 5.90
CA HIS A 52 2.40 -13.76 6.07
C HIS A 52 1.29 -13.63 7.12
N VAL A 53 0.05 -13.66 6.66
CA VAL A 53 -1.15 -13.62 7.51
C VAL A 53 -1.59 -15.05 7.78
N LYS A 54 -1.44 -15.47 9.04
CA LYS A 54 -1.87 -16.81 9.48
C LYS A 54 -2.86 -16.66 10.62
N SER A 55 -4.06 -17.18 10.43
CA SER A 55 -5.14 -17.14 11.40
C SER A 55 -5.98 -18.40 11.33
N MET A 56 -6.40 -18.92 12.47
CA MET A 56 -7.34 -20.05 12.53
C MET A 56 -8.72 -19.72 11.94
N LEU A 57 -9.09 -18.44 11.89
CA LEU A 57 -10.40 -17.97 11.42
C LEU A 57 -10.36 -17.41 9.99
N PHE A 58 -9.22 -16.81 9.57
CA PHE A 58 -9.11 -16.08 8.31
C PHE A 58 -8.17 -16.74 7.29
N GLY A 59 -7.70 -17.98 7.59
CA GLY A 59 -6.87 -18.75 6.67
C GLY A 59 -5.38 -18.42 6.78
N ASN A 60 -4.64 -18.84 5.75
CA ASN A 60 -3.19 -18.77 5.65
C ASN A 60 -2.81 -18.16 4.29
N ALA A 61 -2.38 -16.90 4.28
CA ALA A 61 -2.15 -16.15 3.07
C ALA A 61 -0.84 -15.35 3.10
N LEU A 62 -0.20 -15.19 1.94
CA LEU A 62 0.88 -14.23 1.75
C LEU A 62 0.30 -13.01 1.04
N VAL A 63 0.29 -11.86 1.69
CA VAL A 63 -0.41 -10.66 1.23
C VAL A 63 0.55 -9.50 1.07
N SER A 64 0.46 -8.81 -0.05
CA SER A 64 1.22 -7.58 -0.25
C SER A 64 0.59 -6.43 0.55
N LEU A 65 1.12 -6.26 1.74
CA LEU A 65 0.76 -5.31 2.79
C LEU A 65 -0.72 -5.40 3.21
N PRO A 66 -1.09 -6.37 4.06
CA PRO A 66 -2.42 -6.44 4.65
C PRO A 66 -2.75 -5.13 5.40
N PHE A 67 -4.04 -4.80 5.50
CA PHE A 67 -4.57 -3.54 6.07
C PHE A 67 -4.24 -2.26 5.30
N ALA A 68 -3.47 -2.35 4.20
CA ALA A 68 -3.23 -1.25 3.29
C ALA A 68 -4.09 -1.38 2.02
N VAL A 69 -4.36 -0.25 1.38
CA VAL A 69 -5.14 -0.24 0.11
C VAL A 69 -4.30 -0.79 -1.03
N TYR A 70 -3.02 -0.40 -1.07
CA TYR A 70 -2.06 -0.82 -2.07
C TYR A 70 -0.79 -1.35 -1.41
N GLY A 71 -0.02 -2.12 -2.12
CA GLY A 71 1.23 -2.70 -1.65
C GLY A 71 1.80 -3.72 -2.64
N GLY A 72 1.25 -3.76 -3.85
CA GLY A 72 1.75 -4.61 -4.93
C GLY A 72 3.16 -4.25 -5.36
N VAL A 73 3.65 -4.82 -6.44
CA VAL A 73 4.99 -4.51 -6.95
C VAL A 73 5.10 -3.05 -7.35
N ALA A 74 6.17 -2.39 -6.91
CA ALA A 74 6.61 -1.09 -7.41
C ALA A 74 8.02 -1.24 -7.96
N ALA A 75 8.18 -1.05 -9.27
CA ALA A 75 9.45 -1.25 -9.97
C ALA A 75 9.65 -0.22 -11.08
N THR A 76 10.90 -0.03 -11.50
CA THR A 76 11.26 0.87 -12.59
C THR A 76 11.03 0.24 -13.94
N ASP A 77 11.07 -1.10 -14.03
CA ASP A 77 10.89 -1.85 -15.26
C ASP A 77 10.20 -3.19 -15.01
N GLU A 78 9.81 -3.84 -16.10
CA GLU A 78 9.05 -5.09 -16.06
C GLU A 78 9.90 -6.28 -15.58
N ALA A 79 11.20 -6.30 -15.87
CA ALA A 79 12.07 -7.40 -15.48
C ALA A 79 12.23 -7.47 -13.96
N ALA A 80 12.43 -6.31 -13.31
CA ALA A 80 12.46 -6.19 -11.85
C ALA A 80 11.12 -6.61 -11.24
N ALA A 81 10.00 -6.16 -11.84
CA ALA A 81 8.67 -6.53 -11.37
C ALA A 81 8.42 -8.04 -11.44
N MET A 82 8.71 -8.66 -12.56
CA MET A 82 8.55 -10.12 -12.75
C MET A 82 9.44 -10.92 -11.78
N ALA A 83 10.68 -10.48 -11.55
CA ALA A 83 11.58 -11.14 -10.61
C ALA A 83 11.01 -11.12 -9.17
N LEU A 84 10.45 -10.00 -8.74
CA LEU A 84 9.81 -9.86 -7.43
C LEU A 84 8.56 -10.73 -7.29
N GLU A 85 7.71 -10.77 -8.33
CA GLU A 85 6.51 -11.62 -8.35
C GLU A 85 6.87 -13.10 -8.34
N ALA A 86 7.89 -13.51 -9.10
CA ALA A 86 8.40 -14.89 -9.10
C ALA A 86 8.94 -15.29 -7.71
N GLU A 87 9.65 -14.39 -7.01
CA GLU A 87 10.11 -14.66 -5.65
C GLU A 87 8.94 -14.74 -4.67
N ALA A 88 7.93 -13.86 -4.80
CA ALA A 88 6.73 -13.92 -3.98
C ALA A 88 6.00 -15.27 -4.12
N GLN A 89 5.88 -15.79 -5.34
CA GLN A 89 5.32 -17.11 -5.61
C GLN A 89 6.15 -18.25 -4.96
N ARG A 90 7.49 -18.17 -5.04
CA ARG A 90 8.38 -19.14 -4.38
C ARG A 90 8.23 -19.11 -2.86
N ILE A 91 8.09 -17.93 -2.27
CA ILE A 91 7.83 -17.79 -0.84
C ILE A 91 6.46 -18.37 -0.49
N ALA A 92 5.42 -18.06 -1.25
CA ALA A 92 4.08 -18.59 -1.04
C ALA A 92 4.04 -20.12 -1.06
N GLN A 93 4.71 -20.74 -2.04
CA GLN A 93 4.86 -22.21 -2.12
C GLN A 93 5.61 -22.77 -0.92
N ARG A 94 6.74 -22.17 -0.53
CA ARG A 94 7.54 -22.61 0.61
C ARG A 94 6.80 -22.52 1.94
N LEU A 95 5.96 -21.48 2.12
CA LEU A 95 5.15 -21.29 3.31
C LEU A 95 3.88 -22.17 3.31
N GLY A 96 3.52 -22.77 2.17
CA GLY A 96 2.30 -23.56 2.02
C GLY A 96 1.04 -22.74 2.29
N VAL A 97 1.00 -21.51 1.78
CA VAL A 97 -0.17 -20.64 1.96
C VAL A 97 -1.29 -21.03 1.01
N ASP A 98 -2.53 -20.72 1.40
CA ASP A 98 -3.72 -21.02 0.59
C ASP A 98 -3.76 -20.14 -0.68
N HIS A 99 -3.25 -18.89 -0.57
CA HIS A 99 -3.14 -17.98 -1.71
C HIS A 99 -2.07 -16.88 -1.49
N LEU A 100 -1.61 -16.32 -2.62
CA LEU A 100 -0.84 -15.10 -2.70
C LEU A 100 -1.74 -13.97 -3.19
N GLU A 101 -1.82 -12.86 -2.43
CA GLU A 101 -2.59 -11.67 -2.79
C GLU A 101 -1.66 -10.50 -3.07
N LEU A 102 -1.70 -9.95 -4.30
CA LEU A 102 -0.95 -8.76 -4.70
C LEU A 102 -1.90 -7.59 -4.94
N ARG A 103 -1.78 -6.52 -4.15
CA ARG A 103 -2.64 -5.33 -4.17
C ARG A 103 -2.08 -4.26 -5.08
N HIS A 104 -2.24 -4.44 -6.37
CA HIS A 104 -1.80 -3.48 -7.37
C HIS A 104 -2.79 -2.32 -7.54
N VAL A 105 -2.28 -1.15 -7.96
CA VAL A 105 -3.12 -0.01 -8.37
C VAL A 105 -3.87 -0.32 -9.67
N ALA A 106 -3.24 -1.05 -10.57
CA ALA A 106 -3.80 -1.55 -11.81
C ALA A 106 -3.44 -3.04 -11.97
N ALA A 107 -4.33 -3.82 -12.57
CA ALA A 107 -4.07 -5.23 -12.84
C ALA A 107 -2.85 -5.39 -13.74
N ARG A 108 -1.95 -6.32 -13.38
CA ARG A 108 -0.74 -6.62 -14.15
C ARG A 108 -0.87 -7.89 -14.99
N HIS A 109 -1.69 -8.83 -14.57
CA HIS A 109 -1.85 -10.13 -15.21
C HIS A 109 -3.31 -10.36 -15.58
N ASP A 110 -3.57 -10.73 -16.83
CA ASP A 110 -4.94 -10.98 -17.29
C ASP A 110 -5.44 -12.37 -16.95
N ASP A 111 -4.52 -13.30 -16.79
CA ASP A 111 -4.74 -14.72 -16.48
C ASP A 111 -4.82 -15.02 -14.97
N TRP A 112 -4.53 -14.04 -14.10
CA TRP A 112 -4.65 -14.23 -12.66
C TRP A 112 -6.06 -13.93 -12.17
N PRO A 113 -6.56 -14.67 -11.14
CA PRO A 113 -7.80 -14.32 -10.49
C PRO A 113 -7.78 -12.89 -9.97
N LYS A 114 -8.82 -12.12 -10.24
CA LYS A 114 -8.95 -10.71 -9.82
C LYS A 114 -10.14 -10.55 -8.88
N GLN A 115 -9.96 -9.72 -7.86
CA GLN A 115 -11.03 -9.33 -6.95
C GLN A 115 -11.26 -7.82 -7.08
N ASP A 116 -12.47 -7.42 -7.45
CA ASP A 116 -12.89 -6.03 -7.72
C ASP A 116 -14.00 -5.54 -6.78
N LEU A 117 -14.03 -6.08 -5.55
CA LEU A 117 -15.07 -5.76 -4.56
C LEU A 117 -14.98 -4.31 -4.04
N TYR A 118 -13.84 -3.66 -4.19
CA TYR A 118 -13.59 -2.33 -3.64
C TYR A 118 -13.16 -1.35 -4.70
N VAL A 119 -13.59 -0.10 -4.55
CA VAL A 119 -13.16 1.02 -5.38
C VAL A 119 -12.44 2.07 -4.52
N THR A 120 -11.41 2.69 -5.07
CA THR A 120 -10.70 3.79 -4.43
C THR A 120 -10.99 5.09 -5.16
N PHE A 121 -11.47 6.09 -4.41
CA PHE A 121 -11.67 7.44 -4.93
C PHE A 121 -10.43 8.28 -4.62
N ARG A 122 -9.83 8.84 -5.66
CA ARG A 122 -8.67 9.74 -5.55
C ARG A 122 -9.03 11.12 -6.06
N LYS A 123 -8.55 12.14 -5.38
CA LYS A 123 -8.73 13.53 -5.78
C LYS A 123 -7.46 14.31 -5.49
N ALA A 124 -7.05 15.15 -6.43
CA ALA A 124 -5.98 16.10 -6.18
C ALA A 124 -6.43 17.13 -5.13
N ILE A 125 -5.56 17.39 -4.18
CA ILE A 125 -5.73 18.49 -3.21
C ILE A 125 -5.05 19.72 -3.82
N LEU A 126 -5.82 20.79 -3.97
CA LEU A 126 -5.35 22.07 -4.51
C LEU A 126 -4.71 22.91 -3.40
N PRO A 127 -3.77 23.81 -3.72
CA PRO A 127 -3.17 24.69 -2.73
C PRO A 127 -4.21 25.60 -2.02
N GLU A 128 -5.24 26.03 -2.75
CA GLU A 128 -6.26 26.96 -2.25
C GLU A 128 -7.38 26.21 -1.54
N GLU A 129 -7.63 26.56 -0.28
CA GLU A 129 -8.67 25.93 0.56
C GLU A 129 -10.07 26.10 -0.05
N GLU A 130 -10.38 27.31 -0.56
CA GLU A 130 -11.69 27.57 -1.16
C GLU A 130 -11.94 26.73 -2.41
N ALA A 131 -10.92 26.53 -3.25
CA ALA A 131 -11.02 25.68 -4.44
C ALA A 131 -11.29 24.22 -4.05
N ASN A 132 -10.63 23.71 -3.00
CA ASN A 132 -10.91 22.38 -2.46
C ASN A 132 -12.34 22.28 -1.94
N MET A 133 -12.81 23.30 -1.21
CA MET A 133 -14.16 23.35 -0.67
C MET A 133 -15.21 23.37 -1.80
N LEU A 134 -15.00 24.16 -2.83
CA LEU A 134 -15.90 24.24 -4.00
C LEU A 134 -15.96 22.94 -4.79
N ALA A 135 -14.87 22.19 -4.83
CA ALA A 135 -14.78 20.89 -5.49
C ALA A 135 -15.51 19.75 -4.74
N ILE A 136 -15.95 19.97 -3.50
CA ILE A 136 -16.81 19.05 -2.75
C ILE A 136 -18.25 19.22 -3.25
N PRO A 137 -19.00 18.12 -3.53
CA PRO A 137 -20.41 18.22 -3.92
C PRO A 137 -21.24 19.00 -2.89
N ARG A 138 -22.23 19.76 -3.35
CA ARG A 138 -23.00 20.73 -2.54
C ARG A 138 -23.51 20.16 -1.18
N LYS A 139 -24.06 18.95 -1.22
CA LYS A 139 -24.62 18.31 -0.03
C LYS A 139 -23.53 18.03 1.02
N GLN A 140 -22.41 17.44 0.61
CA GLN A 140 -21.28 17.13 1.48
C GLN A 140 -20.58 18.39 1.97
N ARG A 141 -20.48 19.43 1.15
CA ARG A 141 -19.97 20.76 1.52
C ARG A 141 -20.77 21.38 2.66
N ALA A 142 -22.10 21.23 2.63
CA ALA A 142 -22.96 21.69 3.73
C ALA A 142 -22.64 20.97 5.05
N MET A 143 -22.30 19.68 5.00
CA MET A 143 -21.90 18.92 6.19
C MET A 143 -20.56 19.40 6.74
N VAL A 144 -19.57 19.65 5.88
CA VAL A 144 -18.27 20.22 6.29
C VAL A 144 -18.49 21.58 6.99
N ARG A 145 -19.26 22.48 6.39
CA ARG A 145 -19.59 23.79 7.01
C ARG A 145 -20.31 23.65 8.35
N LYS A 146 -21.18 22.67 8.49
CA LYS A 146 -21.84 22.36 9.78
C LYS A 146 -20.83 21.91 10.84
N GLY A 147 -19.87 21.08 10.46
CA GLY A 147 -18.77 20.67 11.35
C GLY A 147 -17.96 21.87 11.84
N ILE A 148 -17.54 22.74 10.94
CA ILE A 148 -16.81 23.99 11.27
C ILE A 148 -17.65 24.88 12.20
N LYS A 149 -18.94 25.07 11.88
CA LYS A 149 -19.86 25.87 12.71
C LYS A 149 -20.04 25.29 14.11
N ASN A 150 -19.97 23.98 14.25
CA ASN A 150 -20.06 23.28 15.55
C ASN A 150 -18.73 23.25 16.31
N GLY A 151 -17.69 23.94 15.83
CA GLY A 151 -16.39 24.03 16.50
C GLY A 151 -15.52 22.76 16.38
N LEU A 152 -15.82 21.85 15.44
CA LEU A 152 -14.94 20.72 15.19
C LEU A 152 -13.60 21.20 14.67
N ARG A 153 -12.53 20.68 15.24
CA ARG A 153 -11.14 20.97 14.87
C ARG A 153 -10.43 19.68 14.50
N SER A 154 -9.41 19.81 13.68
CA SER A 154 -8.49 18.74 13.35
C SER A 154 -7.08 19.24 13.65
N ASP A 155 -6.38 18.54 14.51
CA ASP A 155 -5.01 18.85 14.90
C ASP A 155 -4.09 17.69 14.47
N ILE A 156 -2.86 18.04 14.08
CA ILE A 156 -1.79 17.06 13.88
C ILE A 156 -1.11 16.90 15.23
N ASP A 157 -1.15 15.69 15.80
CA ASP A 157 -0.41 15.39 17.02
C ASP A 157 1.05 15.11 16.69
N PRO A 158 2.00 16.01 17.02
CA PRO A 158 3.43 15.79 16.78
C PRO A 158 4.08 14.94 17.88
N GLY A 159 3.35 14.51 18.91
CA GLY A 159 3.88 14.00 20.16
C GLY A 159 3.59 12.53 20.47
N VAL A 160 3.35 11.69 19.47
CA VAL A 160 3.31 10.24 19.71
C VAL A 160 4.75 9.71 19.55
N ASP A 161 5.50 9.75 20.66
CA ASP A 161 6.78 9.04 20.81
C ASP A 161 6.57 7.52 20.99
#